data_89c12f1da7e0038831befb33c63f664b
#
_entry.id   89c12f1da7e0038831befb33c63f664b
#
_cell.length_a   1.000
_cell.length_b   1.000
_cell.length_c   1.000
_cell.angle_alpha   90.00
_cell.angle_beta   90.00
_cell.angle_gamma   90.00
#
_symmetry.space_group_name_H-M   'P 1'
#
loop_
_entity.id
_entity.type
_entity.pdbx_description
1 polymer ?
#
loop_
_entity_poly.entity_id
_entity_poly.type
_entity_poly.pdbx_seq_one_letter_code
_entity_poly.pdbx_strand_id
1 'polypeptide(L)'
;KEIGRQVGLWTEEDNDHNIITGPEFAALTDEELKQRVYKIIYKQNLIQYLVEKGIADKIYGTFYQNYFAKGKLCDIRPTDIELKDAIVAIKQAGGFAVLAHPAQQNNYHLLPMLCELGLDGIEYRHPSNDENAKQKILELSKQYNLFLTGGSDYHGTNNKKPVNVGDYLSTEETVRKIFCME
;
A
#
# COMPACT_ATOMS: atom_id res chain seq x y z
N LYS A 1 13.05 -9.60 11.58
CA LYS A 1 13.59 -10.98 11.59
C LYS A 1 13.77 -11.49 13.01
N GLU A 2 14.52 -10.76 13.87
CA GLU A 2 14.81 -11.21 15.25
C GLU A 2 13.54 -11.47 16.07
N ILE A 3 12.58 -10.56 16.05
CA ILE A 3 11.31 -10.77 16.75
C ILE A 3 10.55 -11.98 16.18
N GLY A 4 10.53 -12.15 14.85
CA GLY A 4 9.92 -13.30 14.21
C GLY A 4 10.51 -14.63 14.65
N ARG A 5 11.84 -14.72 14.80
CA ARG A 5 12.53 -15.89 15.35
C ARG A 5 12.16 -16.17 16.81
N GLN A 6 12.15 -15.11 17.65
CA GLN A 6 11.83 -15.23 19.08
C GLN A 6 10.40 -15.71 19.33
N VAL A 7 9.46 -15.38 18.45
CA VAL A 7 8.05 -15.83 18.54
C VAL A 7 7.73 -17.05 17.69
N GLY A 8 8.74 -17.68 17.06
CA GLY A 8 8.56 -18.88 16.24
C GLY A 8 7.86 -18.67 14.90
N LEU A 9 7.76 -17.41 14.44
CA LEU A 9 7.19 -17.06 13.13
C LEU A 9 8.22 -16.99 12.00
N TRP A 10 9.50 -17.17 12.34
CA TRP A 10 10.61 -17.07 11.39
C TRP A 10 11.57 -18.24 11.60
N THR A 11 11.86 -18.97 10.55
CA THR A 11 12.87 -20.04 10.52
C THR A 11 14.08 -19.62 9.68
N GLU A 12 15.19 -20.34 9.79
CA GLU A 12 16.36 -20.07 8.94
C GLU A 12 16.09 -20.36 7.46
N GLU A 13 15.18 -21.28 7.17
CA GLU A 13 14.71 -21.60 5.82
C GLU A 13 13.95 -20.42 5.17
N ASP A 14 13.43 -19.49 5.96
CA ASP A 14 12.75 -18.28 5.49
C ASP A 14 13.72 -17.17 5.04
N ASN A 15 15.03 -17.37 5.08
CA ASN A 15 16.02 -16.37 4.68
C ASN A 15 16.20 -16.25 3.14
N ASP A 16 15.83 -17.28 2.38
CA ASP A 16 15.94 -17.31 0.90
C ASP A 16 14.72 -16.71 0.21
N HIS A 17 14.23 -15.57 0.72
CA HIS A 17 13.13 -14.87 0.04
C HIS A 17 13.65 -14.21 -1.22
N ASN A 18 13.53 -14.91 -2.31
CA ASN A 18 13.58 -14.34 -3.63
C ASN A 18 12.47 -13.28 -3.74
N ILE A 19 12.86 -12.03 -3.86
CA ILE A 19 11.97 -10.98 -4.33
C ILE A 19 11.57 -11.38 -5.75
N ILE A 20 10.31 -11.76 -5.91
CA ILE A 20 9.80 -12.15 -7.22
C ILE A 20 9.59 -10.89 -8.02
N THR A 21 10.20 -10.81 -9.20
CA THR A 21 9.96 -9.73 -10.16
C THR A 21 8.56 -9.89 -10.80
N GLY A 22 8.02 -8.80 -11.36
CA GLY A 22 6.70 -8.83 -12.01
C GLY A 22 6.52 -9.96 -13.04
N PRO A 23 7.49 -10.21 -13.96
CA PRO A 23 7.42 -11.32 -14.90
C PRO A 23 7.42 -12.71 -14.24
N GLU A 24 8.21 -12.90 -13.20
CA GLU A 24 8.24 -14.16 -12.44
C GLU A 24 6.94 -14.39 -11.68
N PHE A 25 6.33 -13.33 -11.14
CA PHE A 25 5.03 -13.41 -10.47
C PHE A 25 3.92 -13.82 -11.45
N ALA A 26 3.91 -13.27 -12.67
CA ALA A 26 2.94 -13.60 -13.71
C ALA A 26 3.07 -15.04 -14.25
N ALA A 27 4.23 -15.67 -14.07
CA ALA A 27 4.48 -17.05 -14.49
C ALA A 27 4.10 -18.10 -13.43
N LEU A 28 3.72 -17.70 -12.21
CA LEU A 28 3.36 -18.62 -11.13
C LEU A 28 1.94 -19.18 -11.31
N THR A 29 1.78 -20.44 -10.98
CA THR A 29 0.46 -21.08 -10.85
C THR A 29 -0.26 -20.58 -9.58
N ASP A 30 -1.59 -20.74 -9.53
CA ASP A 30 -2.39 -20.37 -8.36
C ASP A 30 -1.91 -21.08 -7.07
N GLU A 31 -1.43 -22.32 -7.17
CA GLU A 31 -0.92 -23.06 -6.02
C GLU A 31 0.44 -22.54 -5.54
N GLU A 32 1.32 -22.17 -6.45
CA GLU A 32 2.60 -21.55 -6.12
C GLU A 32 2.40 -20.14 -5.51
N LEU A 33 1.45 -19.37 -6.03
CA LEU A 33 1.04 -18.09 -5.46
C LEU A 33 0.53 -18.24 -4.03
N LYS A 34 -0.37 -19.19 -3.78
CA LYS A 34 -0.87 -19.48 -2.44
C LYS A 34 0.25 -19.84 -1.46
N GLN A 35 1.17 -20.74 -1.86
CA GLN A 35 2.29 -21.13 -1.01
C GLN A 35 3.23 -19.96 -0.69
N ARG A 36 3.46 -19.04 -1.64
CA ARG A 36 4.35 -17.89 -1.44
C ARG A 36 3.70 -16.77 -0.64
N VAL A 37 2.41 -16.50 -0.83
CA VAL A 37 1.67 -15.49 -0.06
C VAL A 37 1.70 -15.81 1.45
N TYR A 38 1.66 -17.08 1.83
CA TYR A 38 1.76 -17.47 3.24
C TYR A 38 3.16 -17.31 3.86
N LYS A 39 4.20 -17.08 3.05
CA LYS A 39 5.58 -16.87 3.54
C LYS A 39 5.93 -15.40 3.78
N ILE A 40 5.11 -14.46 3.31
CA ILE A 40 5.34 -13.02 3.53
C ILE A 40 4.72 -12.62 4.86
N ILE A 41 5.56 -12.36 5.86
CA ILE A 41 5.14 -11.89 7.18
C ILE A 41 5.16 -10.37 7.19
N TYR A 42 3.99 -9.75 7.28
CA TYR A 42 3.84 -8.32 7.50
C TYR A 42 3.93 -7.98 8.99
N LYS A 43 4.25 -6.73 9.29
CA LYS A 43 4.27 -6.18 10.65
C LYS A 43 2.96 -6.49 11.42
N GLN A 44 1.82 -6.35 10.74
CA GLN A 44 0.51 -6.61 11.31
C GLN A 44 0.31 -8.08 11.71
N ASN A 45 0.83 -9.02 10.94
CA ASN A 45 0.76 -10.45 11.28
C ASN A 45 1.54 -10.75 12.56
N LEU A 46 2.73 -10.15 12.72
CA LEU A 46 3.51 -10.25 13.95
C LEU A 46 2.75 -9.72 15.16
N ILE A 47 2.17 -8.53 15.02
CA ILE A 47 1.45 -7.90 16.14
C ILE A 47 0.16 -8.66 16.43
N GLN A 48 -0.54 -9.15 15.43
CA GLN A 48 -1.72 -10.01 15.62
C GLN A 48 -1.38 -11.26 16.46
N TYR A 49 -0.29 -11.94 16.12
CA TYR A 49 0.18 -13.08 16.93
C TYR A 49 0.48 -12.68 18.38
N LEU A 50 1.10 -11.53 18.61
CA LEU A 50 1.36 -11.03 19.95
C LEU A 50 0.07 -10.68 20.71
N VAL A 51 -0.95 -10.20 20.03
CA VAL A 51 -2.31 -9.99 20.60
C VAL A 51 -2.92 -11.33 21.01
N GLU A 52 -2.88 -12.33 20.14
CA GLU A 52 -3.39 -13.68 20.42
C GLU A 52 -2.68 -14.36 21.59
N LYS A 53 -1.40 -14.05 21.82
CA LYS A 53 -0.62 -14.52 22.98
C LYS A 53 -0.80 -13.67 24.24
N GLY A 54 -1.63 -12.61 24.19
CA GLY A 54 -1.85 -11.71 25.33
C GLY A 54 -0.65 -10.80 25.67
N ILE A 55 0.34 -10.70 24.76
CA ILE A 55 1.54 -9.86 24.92
C ILE A 55 1.24 -8.43 24.49
N ALA A 56 0.43 -8.24 23.45
CA ALA A 56 -0.02 -6.95 22.97
C ALA A 56 -1.53 -6.77 23.20
N ASP A 57 -1.94 -5.52 23.41
CA ASP A 57 -3.34 -5.15 23.67
C ASP A 57 -4.19 -5.19 22.39
N LYS A 58 -3.66 -4.66 21.30
CA LYS A 58 -4.27 -4.64 19.96
C LYS A 58 -3.22 -4.25 18.92
N ILE A 59 -3.54 -4.42 17.62
CA ILE A 59 -2.60 -4.22 16.51
C ILE A 59 -1.97 -2.83 16.52
N TYR A 60 -2.75 -1.76 16.69
CA TYR A 60 -2.25 -0.39 16.78
C TYR A 60 -2.36 0.19 18.20
N GLY A 61 -2.22 -0.69 19.22
CA GLY A 61 -2.32 -0.34 20.63
C GLY A 61 -1.04 0.17 21.26
N THR A 62 -0.99 0.05 22.58
CA THR A 62 0.15 0.53 23.39
C THR A 62 1.46 -0.18 23.02
N PHE A 63 1.40 -1.49 22.78
CA PHE A 63 2.56 -2.25 22.33
C PHE A 63 3.12 -1.74 21.00
N TYR A 64 2.24 -1.49 20.02
CA TYR A 64 2.64 -0.90 18.74
C TYR A 64 3.32 0.45 18.93
N GLN A 65 2.72 1.35 19.72
CA GLN A 65 3.24 2.69 19.96
C GLN A 65 4.63 2.66 20.63
N ASN A 66 4.87 1.72 21.51
CA ASN A 66 6.12 1.61 22.24
C ASN A 66 7.27 1.00 21.42
N TYR A 67 6.96 0.09 20.50
CA TYR A 67 7.98 -0.71 19.82
C TYR A 67 8.02 -0.53 18.30
N PHE A 68 6.89 -0.29 17.63
CA PHE A 68 6.77 -0.29 16.17
C PHE A 68 6.48 1.09 15.54
N ALA A 69 6.10 2.07 16.34
CA ALA A 69 5.85 3.42 15.85
C ALA A 69 7.15 4.08 15.36
N LYS A 70 7.00 5.18 14.61
CA LYS A 70 8.14 5.94 14.06
C LYS A 70 9.17 6.27 15.13
N GLY A 71 10.43 5.95 14.87
CA GLY A 71 11.55 6.19 15.76
C GLY A 71 11.68 5.22 16.94
N LYS A 72 10.92 4.12 16.95
CA LYS A 72 11.00 3.08 17.97
C LYS A 72 11.89 1.91 17.52
N LEU A 73 12.20 1.00 18.47
CA LEU A 73 13.16 -0.11 18.29
C LEU A 73 12.88 -0.93 17.02
N CYS A 74 11.61 -1.18 16.69
CA CYS A 74 11.20 -1.98 15.55
C CYS A 74 10.81 -1.15 14.32
N ASP A 75 11.10 0.16 14.29
CA ASP A 75 10.94 1.04 13.14
C ASP A 75 12.09 0.85 12.14
N ILE A 76 12.21 -0.36 11.63
CA ILE A 76 13.17 -0.67 10.57
C ILE A 76 12.54 -0.29 9.24
N ARG A 77 13.14 0.70 8.58
CA ARG A 77 12.69 1.15 7.26
C ARG A 77 13.54 0.49 6.19
N PRO A 78 12.92 -0.02 5.13
CA PRO A 78 13.67 -0.38 3.92
C PRO A 78 14.29 0.88 3.32
N THR A 79 15.28 0.70 2.45
CA THR A 79 15.76 1.80 1.61
C THR A 79 14.62 2.20 0.67
N ASP A 80 14.18 3.45 0.79
CA ASP A 80 13.14 3.98 -0.07
C ASP A 80 13.65 4.12 -1.51
N ILE A 81 12.80 3.85 -2.48
CA ILE A 81 13.08 4.10 -3.89
C ILE A 81 12.78 5.58 -4.15
N GLU A 82 13.66 6.23 -4.90
CA GLU A 82 13.42 7.61 -5.34
C GLU A 82 12.13 7.71 -6.16
N LEU A 83 11.31 8.73 -5.91
CA LEU A 83 10.01 8.91 -6.59
C LEU A 83 10.15 8.93 -8.12
N LYS A 84 11.22 9.55 -8.62
CA LYS A 84 11.53 9.58 -10.04
C LYS A 84 11.73 8.18 -10.61
N ASP A 85 12.51 7.36 -9.94
CA ASP A 85 12.84 6.01 -10.41
C ASP A 85 11.59 5.11 -10.38
N ALA A 86 10.74 5.27 -9.35
CA ALA A 86 9.48 4.56 -9.26
C ALA A 86 8.53 4.92 -10.44
N ILE A 87 8.35 6.21 -10.74
CA ILE A 87 7.50 6.65 -11.84
C ILE A 87 8.07 6.18 -13.19
N VAL A 88 9.38 6.33 -13.40
CA VAL A 88 10.05 5.86 -14.63
C VAL A 88 9.83 4.36 -14.83
N ALA A 89 10.00 3.55 -13.79
CA ALA A 89 9.79 2.11 -13.87
C ALA A 89 8.34 1.75 -14.23
N ILE A 90 7.35 2.43 -13.62
CA ILE A 90 5.92 2.25 -13.93
C ILE A 90 5.65 2.59 -15.42
N LYS A 91 6.17 3.72 -15.89
CA LYS A 91 5.98 4.16 -17.29
C LYS A 91 6.66 3.22 -18.29
N GLN A 92 7.85 2.74 -18.00
CA GLN A 92 8.55 1.76 -18.83
C GLN A 92 7.81 0.41 -18.90
N ALA A 93 7.12 0.02 -17.84
CA ALA A 93 6.27 -1.15 -17.82
C ALA A 93 4.92 -0.95 -18.54
N GLY A 94 4.66 0.24 -19.12
CA GLY A 94 3.36 0.57 -19.76
C GLY A 94 2.23 0.86 -18.76
N GLY A 95 2.56 1.05 -17.48
CA GLY A 95 1.59 1.32 -16.42
C GLY A 95 1.22 2.79 -16.25
N PHE A 96 0.22 3.03 -15.41
CA PHE A 96 -0.19 4.36 -14.98
C PHE A 96 0.31 4.65 -13.56
N ALA A 97 1.00 5.77 -13.37
CA ALA A 97 1.44 6.23 -12.06
C ALA A 97 0.31 7.01 -11.37
N VAL A 98 -0.09 6.59 -10.19
CA VAL A 98 -1.19 7.18 -9.43
C VAL A 98 -0.73 7.56 -8.02
N LEU A 99 -1.02 8.79 -7.57
CA LEU A 99 -0.77 9.22 -6.20
C LEU A 99 -1.86 8.67 -5.28
N ALA A 100 -1.48 7.71 -4.43
CA ALA A 100 -2.38 7.06 -3.48
C ALA A 100 -2.66 7.94 -2.25
N HIS A 101 -3.89 7.90 -1.73
CA HIS A 101 -4.38 8.51 -0.47
C HIS A 101 -3.67 9.83 -0.07
N PRO A 102 -3.67 10.87 -0.93
CA PRO A 102 -2.88 12.09 -0.72
C PRO A 102 -3.30 12.87 0.53
N ALA A 103 -4.56 12.77 0.96
CA ALA A 103 -5.02 13.40 2.19
C ALA A 103 -4.42 12.73 3.44
N GLN A 104 -4.33 11.40 3.43
CA GLN A 104 -3.76 10.64 4.56
C GLN A 104 -2.29 10.95 4.79
N GLN A 105 -1.54 11.15 3.70
CA GLN A 105 -0.10 11.43 3.74
C GLN A 105 0.23 12.93 3.74
N ASN A 106 -0.77 13.80 3.52
CA ASN A 106 -0.60 15.24 3.37
C ASN A 106 0.49 15.61 2.34
N ASN A 107 0.52 14.91 1.21
CA ASN A 107 1.58 15.02 0.21
C ASN A 107 1.16 15.74 -1.08
N TYR A 108 0.10 16.52 -1.06
CA TYR A 108 -0.35 17.36 -2.20
C TYR A 108 0.72 18.28 -2.76
N HIS A 109 1.66 18.73 -1.93
CA HIS A 109 2.77 19.61 -2.32
C HIS A 109 3.74 18.96 -3.31
N LEU A 110 3.70 17.63 -3.43
CA LEU A 110 4.53 16.89 -4.38
C LEU A 110 3.95 16.88 -5.80
N LEU A 111 2.66 17.20 -5.99
CA LEU A 111 1.97 17.08 -7.28
C LEU A 111 2.68 17.79 -8.44
N PRO A 112 3.17 19.05 -8.32
CA PRO A 112 3.86 19.69 -9.42
C PRO A 112 5.02 18.85 -9.94
N MET A 113 5.90 18.40 -9.06
CA MET A 113 7.04 17.57 -9.39
C MET A 113 6.62 16.20 -9.95
N LEU A 114 5.63 15.56 -9.33
CA LEU A 114 5.14 14.25 -9.78
C LEU A 114 4.53 14.30 -11.18
N CYS A 115 3.80 15.39 -11.50
CA CYS A 115 3.24 15.60 -12.83
C CYS A 115 4.33 15.82 -13.88
N GLU A 116 5.39 16.56 -13.57
CA GLU A 116 6.56 16.70 -14.44
C GLU A 116 7.25 15.34 -14.71
N LEU A 117 7.22 14.44 -13.73
CA LEU A 117 7.75 13.07 -13.86
C LEU A 117 6.82 12.11 -14.59
N GLY A 118 5.57 12.50 -14.87
CA GLY A 118 4.61 11.69 -15.62
C GLY A 118 3.54 11.00 -14.78
N LEU A 119 3.14 11.60 -13.65
CA LEU A 119 1.99 11.16 -12.88
C LEU A 119 0.72 11.21 -13.75
N ASP A 120 -0.08 10.15 -13.74
CA ASP A 120 -1.28 10.02 -14.56
C ASP A 120 -2.59 10.21 -13.78
N GLY A 121 -2.59 9.88 -12.48
CA GLY A 121 -3.82 9.89 -11.70
C GLY A 121 -3.61 10.21 -10.23
N ILE A 122 -4.73 10.42 -9.53
CA ILE A 122 -4.78 10.71 -8.11
C ILE A 122 -5.95 9.96 -7.46
N GLU A 123 -5.76 9.41 -6.28
CA GLU A 123 -6.81 8.67 -5.59
C GLU A 123 -7.80 9.62 -4.91
N TYR A 124 -9.03 9.59 -5.41
CA TYR A 124 -10.15 10.44 -4.99
C TYR A 124 -11.06 9.73 -3.98
N ARG A 125 -11.48 8.48 -4.28
CA ARG A 125 -12.35 7.72 -3.38
C ARG A 125 -11.49 6.85 -2.46
N HIS A 126 -11.40 7.25 -1.20
CA HIS A 126 -10.61 6.56 -0.18
C HIS A 126 -11.25 6.77 1.20
N PRO A 127 -11.16 5.80 2.15
CA PRO A 127 -11.74 5.92 3.49
C PRO A 127 -11.26 7.13 4.31
N SER A 128 -10.06 7.65 4.03
CA SER A 128 -9.50 8.83 4.72
C SER A 128 -9.91 10.16 4.08
N ASN A 129 -10.53 10.17 2.90
CA ASN A 129 -10.89 11.40 2.21
C ASN A 129 -12.26 11.89 2.67
N ASP A 130 -12.28 12.92 3.51
CA ASP A 130 -13.48 13.70 3.83
C ASP A 130 -13.89 14.59 2.65
N GLU A 131 -14.99 15.34 2.78
CA GLU A 131 -15.51 16.19 1.70
C GLU A 131 -14.52 17.32 1.32
N ASN A 132 -13.77 17.86 2.27
CA ASN A 132 -12.76 18.88 1.99
C ASN A 132 -11.59 18.30 1.18
N ALA A 133 -11.12 17.10 1.56
CA ALA A 133 -10.10 16.38 0.81
C ALA A 133 -10.57 16.04 -0.60
N LYS A 134 -11.80 15.57 -0.76
CA LYS A 134 -12.38 15.28 -2.07
C LYS A 134 -12.46 16.52 -2.95
N GLN A 135 -12.95 17.64 -2.41
CA GLN A 135 -13.01 18.90 -3.15
C GLN A 135 -11.63 19.33 -3.63
N LYS A 136 -10.64 19.31 -2.73
CA LYS A 136 -9.25 19.63 -3.07
C LYS A 136 -8.67 18.71 -4.14
N ILE A 137 -8.92 17.40 -4.05
CA ILE A 137 -8.46 16.43 -5.05
C ILE A 137 -9.11 16.70 -6.42
N LEU A 138 -10.40 17.04 -6.46
CA LEU A 138 -11.10 17.40 -7.70
C LEU A 138 -10.51 18.66 -8.36
N GLU A 139 -10.16 19.65 -7.59
CA GLU A 139 -9.53 20.88 -8.09
C GLU A 139 -8.13 20.58 -8.67
N LEU A 140 -7.32 19.82 -7.92
CA LEU A 140 -5.99 19.42 -8.34
C LEU A 140 -6.00 18.49 -9.56
N SER A 141 -6.95 17.56 -9.63
CA SER A 141 -7.08 16.66 -10.78
C SER A 141 -7.38 17.43 -12.07
N LYS A 142 -8.22 18.48 -12.02
CA LYS A 142 -8.49 19.36 -13.15
C LYS A 142 -7.27 20.21 -13.50
N GLN A 143 -6.59 20.77 -12.49
CA GLN A 143 -5.41 21.61 -12.69
C GLN A 143 -4.27 20.86 -13.39
N TYR A 144 -4.06 19.60 -13.03
CA TYR A 144 -2.95 18.78 -13.54
C TYR A 144 -3.38 17.72 -14.55
N ASN A 145 -4.64 17.72 -15.00
CA ASN A 145 -5.20 16.76 -15.96
C ASN A 145 -4.99 15.30 -15.52
N LEU A 146 -5.24 15.01 -14.23
CA LEU A 146 -5.10 13.68 -13.64
C LEU A 146 -6.44 12.95 -13.66
N PHE A 147 -6.45 11.66 -13.96
CA PHE A 147 -7.65 10.85 -13.76
C PHE A 147 -7.84 10.46 -12.28
N LEU A 148 -9.07 10.15 -11.92
CA LEU A 148 -9.46 9.87 -10.55
C LEU A 148 -9.60 8.38 -10.31
N THR A 149 -8.94 7.85 -9.29
CA THR A 149 -9.10 6.46 -8.86
C THR A 149 -9.86 6.34 -7.55
N GLY A 150 -10.13 5.11 -7.14
CA GLY A 150 -10.64 4.77 -5.82
C GLY A 150 -10.15 3.42 -5.37
N GLY A 151 -10.02 3.26 -4.05
CA GLY A 151 -9.63 2.05 -3.38
C GLY A 151 -10.12 2.02 -1.94
N SER A 152 -10.55 0.84 -1.48
CA SER A 152 -11.06 0.66 -0.12
C SER A 152 -9.95 0.62 0.94
N ASP A 153 -8.68 0.56 0.55
CA ASP A 153 -7.53 0.40 1.45
C ASP A 153 -7.76 -0.72 2.49
N TYR A 154 -8.34 -1.83 1.99
CA TYR A 154 -8.80 -2.94 2.82
C TYR A 154 -7.63 -3.77 3.34
N HIS A 155 -7.51 -3.89 4.67
CA HIS A 155 -6.46 -4.62 5.38
C HIS A 155 -7.00 -5.79 6.22
N GLY A 156 -8.13 -6.36 5.82
CA GLY A 156 -8.77 -7.43 6.58
C GLY A 156 -9.27 -6.95 7.95
N THR A 157 -9.04 -7.75 8.98
CA THR A 157 -9.39 -7.40 10.37
C THR A 157 -8.53 -6.27 10.94
N ASN A 158 -7.51 -5.82 10.21
CA ASN A 158 -6.53 -4.81 10.66
C ASN A 158 -6.90 -3.38 10.27
N ASN A 159 -8.08 -3.17 9.70
CA ASN A 159 -8.54 -1.83 9.34
C ASN A 159 -8.75 -0.96 10.59
N LYS A 160 -8.33 0.29 10.52
CA LYS A 160 -8.57 1.28 11.57
C LYS A 160 -10.06 1.65 11.68
N LYS A 161 -10.79 1.59 10.57
CA LYS A 161 -12.24 1.81 10.47
C LYS A 161 -12.87 0.64 9.73
N PRO A 162 -14.12 0.30 10.02
CA PRO A 162 -14.86 -0.68 9.22
C PRO A 162 -14.89 -0.24 7.76
N VAL A 163 -14.42 -1.11 6.87
CA VAL A 163 -14.44 -0.92 5.41
C VAL A 163 -14.48 -2.29 4.77
N ASN A 164 -15.19 -2.41 3.65
CA ASN A 164 -15.25 -3.64 2.87
C ASN A 164 -14.56 -3.45 1.52
N VAL A 165 -14.18 -4.54 0.90
CA VAL A 165 -13.73 -4.52 -0.50
C VAL A 165 -14.90 -4.03 -1.36
N GLY A 166 -14.66 -2.99 -2.16
CA GLY A 166 -15.66 -2.41 -3.05
C GLY A 166 -16.42 -1.19 -2.49
N ASP A 167 -16.21 -0.78 -1.24
CA ASP A 167 -16.84 0.42 -0.68
C ASP A 167 -16.38 1.71 -1.39
N TYR A 168 -15.17 1.69 -1.96
CA TYR A 168 -14.53 2.84 -2.61
C TYR A 168 -14.02 2.43 -4.00
N LEU A 169 -14.90 2.44 -4.98
CA LEU A 169 -14.56 2.02 -6.36
C LEU A 169 -14.04 3.19 -7.20
N SER A 170 -13.12 2.91 -8.12
CA SER A 170 -12.81 3.80 -9.24
C SER A 170 -14.05 4.00 -10.12
N THR A 171 -14.09 5.10 -10.88
CA THR A 171 -15.16 5.31 -11.84
C THR A 171 -15.05 4.35 -13.02
N GLU A 172 -16.17 4.05 -13.67
CA GLU A 172 -16.17 3.21 -14.88
C GLU A 172 -15.27 3.80 -15.98
N GLU A 173 -15.28 5.12 -16.17
CA GLU A 173 -14.40 5.82 -17.10
C GLU A 173 -12.92 5.53 -16.81
N THR A 174 -12.52 5.62 -15.55
CA THR A 174 -11.14 5.33 -15.13
C THR A 174 -10.78 3.86 -15.38
N VAL A 175 -11.69 2.93 -15.07
CA VAL A 175 -11.49 1.50 -15.32
C VAL A 175 -11.31 1.23 -16.80
N ARG A 176 -12.18 1.77 -17.66
CA ARG A 176 -12.05 1.66 -19.14
C ARG A 176 -10.71 2.20 -19.62
N LYS A 177 -10.30 3.37 -19.13
CA LYS A 177 -9.01 3.99 -19.50
C LYS A 177 -7.82 3.10 -19.11
N ILE A 178 -7.81 2.55 -17.91
CA ILE A 178 -6.69 1.72 -17.40
C ILE A 178 -6.60 0.38 -18.16
N PHE A 179 -7.74 -0.25 -18.44
CA PHE A 179 -7.79 -1.56 -19.11
C PHE A 179 -7.97 -1.47 -20.63
N CYS A 180 -7.89 -0.28 -21.23
CA CYS A 180 -8.08 -0.06 -22.66
C CYS A 180 -9.38 -0.70 -23.19
N MET A 181 -10.46 -0.66 -22.41
CA MET A 181 -11.78 -1.17 -22.78
C MET A 181 -12.53 -0.12 -23.60
N GLU A 182 -13.01 -0.51 -24.80
CA GLU A 182 -13.89 0.31 -25.65
C GLU A 182 -15.31 0.48 -25.07
#